data_8c7b08fd04bbdf6c65d3461e52917384
#
_entry.id   8c7b08fd04bbdf6c65d3461e52917384
#
_cell.length_a   1.000
_cell.length_b   1.000
_cell.length_c   1.000
_cell.angle_alpha   90.00
_cell.angle_beta   90.00
_cell.angle_gamma   90.00
#
_symmetry.space_group_name_H-M   'P 1'
#
loop_
_entity.id
_entity.type
_entity.pdbx_description
1 polymer ?
#
loop_
_entity_poly.entity_id
_entity_poly.type
_entity_poly.pdbx_seq_one_letter_code
_entity_poly.pdbx_strand_id
1 'polypeptide(L)'
;KDDHANAKLLATGLSKIQGVSLDLSHVQTNIVLYDVSGLRVTAKEWVAKMGEHGVKAGAVEGGGVRMVTHRGIEKDDIEYTLDVAEKVANRIREEH
;
A
#
# COMPACT_ATOMS: atom_id res chain seq x y z
N LYS A 1 -17.20 -0.13 -10.22
CA LYS A 1 -17.82 1.16 -10.29
C LYS A 1 -17.12 2.18 -9.40
N ASP A 2 -16.85 1.79 -8.17
CA ASP A 2 -16.14 2.66 -7.25
C ASP A 2 -14.67 2.26 -7.13
N ASP A 3 -14.18 1.46 -8.07
CA ASP A 3 -12.81 0.97 -8.01
C ASP A 3 -11.80 2.11 -8.03
N HIS A 4 -12.07 3.14 -8.85
CA HIS A 4 -11.18 4.28 -8.94
C HIS A 4 -11.22 5.12 -7.67
N ALA A 5 -12.40 5.29 -7.08
CA ALA A 5 -12.53 6.01 -5.83
C ALA A 5 -11.81 5.27 -4.70
N ASN A 6 -11.92 3.95 -4.66
CA ASN A 6 -11.24 3.14 -3.66
C ASN A 6 -9.73 3.18 -3.85
N ALA A 7 -9.26 3.12 -5.10
CA ALA A 7 -7.83 3.22 -5.37
C ALA A 7 -7.28 4.57 -4.92
N LYS A 8 -8.04 5.62 -5.17
CA LYS A 8 -7.64 6.97 -4.78
C LYS A 8 -7.61 7.11 -3.26
N LEU A 9 -8.61 6.55 -2.58
CA LEU A 9 -8.65 6.56 -1.13
C LEU A 9 -7.45 5.82 -0.54
N LEU A 10 -7.15 4.66 -1.08
CA LEU A 10 -6.00 3.87 -0.64
C LEU A 10 -4.70 4.63 -0.88
N ALA A 11 -4.54 5.20 -2.08
CA ALA A 11 -3.32 5.93 -2.41
C ALA A 11 -3.14 7.15 -1.51
N THR A 12 -4.22 7.88 -1.27
CA THR A 12 -4.15 9.06 -0.42
C THR A 12 -3.72 8.68 1.00
N GLY A 13 -4.30 7.61 1.54
CA GLY A 13 -3.93 7.14 2.87
C GLY A 13 -2.49 6.66 2.93
N LEU A 14 -2.05 5.92 1.92
CA LEU A 14 -0.67 5.44 1.88
C LEU A 14 0.32 6.60 1.80
N SER A 15 -0.03 7.66 1.07
CA SER A 15 0.87 8.80 0.90
C SER A 15 1.13 9.54 2.21
N LYS A 16 0.29 9.33 3.20
CA LYS A 16 0.46 9.98 4.51
C LYS A 16 1.37 9.19 5.44
N ILE A 17 1.73 7.97 5.06
CA ILE A 17 2.61 7.14 5.90
C ILE A 17 4.05 7.56 5.64
N GLN A 18 4.75 7.91 6.72
CA GLN A 18 6.15 8.31 6.60
C GLN A 18 6.98 7.15 6.07
N GLY A 19 7.76 7.41 5.03
CA GLY A 19 8.59 6.39 4.39
C GLY A 19 7.96 5.78 3.15
N VAL A 20 6.66 6.05 2.91
CA VAL A 20 5.97 5.58 1.71
C VAL A 20 5.85 6.75 0.74
N SER A 21 6.20 6.51 -0.51
CA SER A 21 6.14 7.52 -1.56
C SER A 21 5.30 7.03 -2.72
N LEU A 22 4.45 7.87 -3.24
CA LEU A 22 3.72 7.57 -4.46
C LEU A 22 3.25 8.85 -5.12
N ASP A 23 2.91 8.74 -6.38
CA ASP A 23 2.41 9.87 -7.17
C ASP A 23 0.91 9.72 -7.34
N LEU A 24 0.15 10.56 -6.64
CA LEU A 24 -1.30 10.50 -6.68
C LEU A 24 -1.87 10.77 -8.06
N SER A 25 -1.13 11.51 -8.90
CA SER A 25 -1.60 11.80 -10.25
C SER A 25 -1.52 10.58 -11.18
N HIS A 26 -0.81 9.55 -10.77
CA HIS A 26 -0.64 8.33 -11.56
C HIS A 26 -1.46 7.15 -11.06
N VAL A 27 -2.43 7.40 -10.19
CA VAL A 27 -3.30 6.34 -9.73
C VAL A 27 -4.18 5.91 -10.90
N GLN A 28 -4.05 4.65 -11.29
CA GLN A 28 -4.86 4.08 -12.35
C GLN A 28 -6.25 3.74 -11.82
N THR A 29 -7.12 3.28 -12.69
CA THR A 29 -8.51 3.03 -12.34
C THR A 29 -8.65 2.18 -11.08
N ASN A 30 -7.83 1.16 -10.95
CA ASN A 30 -7.92 0.24 -9.82
C ASN A 30 -6.55 -0.25 -9.35
N ILE A 31 -5.48 0.43 -9.76
CA ILE A 31 -4.11 0.00 -9.43
C ILE A 31 -3.40 1.12 -8.68
N VAL A 32 -2.77 0.77 -7.58
CA VAL A 32 -1.97 1.71 -6.78
C VAL A 32 -0.55 1.20 -6.75
N LEU A 33 0.39 2.03 -7.19
CA LEU A 33 1.81 1.74 -7.14
C LEU A 33 2.46 2.69 -6.14
N TYR A 34 3.29 2.14 -5.28
CA TYR A 34 3.96 2.98 -4.29
C TYR A 34 5.33 2.40 -3.95
N ASP A 35 6.15 3.22 -3.32
CA ASP A 35 7.53 2.90 -3.00
C ASP A 35 7.69 2.92 -1.48
N VAL A 36 8.35 1.91 -0.94
CA VAL A 36 8.60 1.80 0.50
C VAL A 36 10.10 1.93 0.82
N SER A 37 10.91 2.34 -0.14
CA SER A 37 12.36 2.44 0.09
C SER A 37 12.69 3.41 1.22
N GLY A 38 11.85 4.38 1.51
CA GLY A 38 12.04 5.29 2.63
C GLY A 38 11.98 4.59 3.98
N LEU A 39 11.44 3.38 4.02
CA LEU A 39 11.40 2.56 5.23
C LEU A 39 12.62 1.63 5.33
N ARG A 40 13.51 1.66 4.34
CA ARG A 40 14.71 0.84 4.29
C ARG A 40 14.42 -0.66 4.24
N VAL A 41 13.31 -1.03 3.63
CA VAL A 41 12.97 -2.41 3.38
C VAL A 41 12.75 -2.59 1.89
N THR A 42 12.89 -3.83 1.42
CA THR A 42 12.60 -4.14 0.03
C THR A 42 11.09 -4.28 -0.15
N ALA A 43 10.66 -4.17 -1.40
CA ALA A 43 9.24 -4.38 -1.71
C ALA A 43 8.82 -5.79 -1.29
N LYS A 44 9.70 -6.78 -1.47
CA LYS A 44 9.38 -8.15 -1.09
C LYS A 44 9.18 -8.29 0.41
N GLU A 45 9.99 -7.61 1.20
CA GLU A 45 9.84 -7.64 2.66
C GLU A 45 8.53 -7.00 3.07
N TRP A 46 8.19 -5.88 2.45
CA TRP A 46 6.94 -5.19 2.74
C TRP A 46 5.75 -6.07 2.40
N VAL A 47 5.77 -6.67 1.20
CA VAL A 47 4.68 -7.56 0.75
C VAL A 47 4.51 -8.73 1.70
N ALA A 48 5.60 -9.32 2.16
CA ALA A 48 5.53 -10.44 3.09
C ALA A 48 4.89 -10.02 4.42
N LYS A 49 5.28 -8.85 4.93
CA LYS A 49 4.73 -8.35 6.18
C LYS A 49 3.24 -8.02 6.06
N MET A 50 2.84 -7.41 4.94
CA MET A 50 1.43 -7.13 4.69
C MET A 50 0.64 -8.43 4.59
N GLY A 51 1.24 -9.44 3.95
CA GLY A 51 0.58 -10.74 3.80
C GLY A 51 0.31 -11.43 5.11
N GLU A 52 1.14 -11.19 6.13
CA GLU A 52 0.93 -11.76 7.45
C GLU A 52 -0.38 -11.29 8.06
N HIS A 53 -0.86 -10.14 7.62
CA HIS A 53 -2.12 -9.57 8.10
C HIS A 53 -3.26 -9.78 7.12
N GLY A 54 -3.04 -10.62 6.10
CA GLY A 54 -4.07 -10.93 5.13
C GLY A 54 -4.24 -9.92 4.02
N VAL A 55 -3.30 -8.99 3.89
CA VAL A 55 -3.35 -7.96 2.85
C VAL A 55 -2.46 -8.39 1.69
N LYS A 56 -3.04 -8.48 0.50
CA LYS A 56 -2.33 -8.91 -0.70
C LYS A 56 -1.70 -7.73 -1.42
N ALA A 57 -0.45 -7.88 -1.78
CA ALA A 57 0.26 -6.89 -2.56
C ALA A 57 1.31 -7.62 -3.37
N GLY A 58 1.82 -6.98 -4.41
CA GLY A 58 2.85 -7.57 -5.25
C GLY A 58 4.07 -6.70 -5.32
N ALA A 59 5.25 -7.32 -5.32
CA ALA A 59 6.49 -6.60 -5.53
C ALA A 59 6.71 -6.42 -7.02
N VAL A 60 7.09 -5.21 -7.41
CA VAL A 60 7.32 -4.86 -8.81
C VAL A 60 8.82 -4.72 -9.03
N GLU A 61 9.29 -5.11 -10.20
CA GLU A 61 10.68 -4.89 -10.56
C GLU A 61 11.01 -3.41 -10.42
N GLY A 62 12.17 -3.13 -9.86
CA GLY A 62 12.56 -1.76 -9.61
C GLY A 62 12.28 -1.27 -8.19
N GLY A 63 11.62 -2.09 -7.38
CA GLY A 63 11.48 -1.80 -5.95
C GLY A 63 10.14 -1.26 -5.51
N GLY A 64 9.16 -1.22 -6.40
CA GLY A 64 7.83 -0.73 -6.03
C GLY A 64 6.91 -1.81 -5.52
N VAL A 65 5.82 -1.39 -4.92
CA VAL A 65 4.75 -2.27 -4.46
C VAL A 65 3.48 -1.95 -5.25
N ARG A 66 2.80 -2.99 -5.67
CA ARG A 66 1.57 -2.84 -6.44
C ARG A 66 0.42 -3.46 -5.66
N MET A 67 -0.65 -2.68 -5.54
CA MET A 67 -1.90 -3.15 -4.97
C MET A 67 -3.03 -2.93 -5.96
N VAL A 68 -3.98 -3.85 -5.99
CA VAL A 68 -5.12 -3.76 -6.89
C VAL A 68 -6.39 -3.71 -6.06
N THR A 69 -7.23 -2.70 -6.31
CA THR A 69 -8.57 -2.64 -5.73
C THR A 69 -9.51 -3.23 -6.76
N HIS A 70 -10.05 -4.39 -6.49
CA HIS A 70 -10.90 -5.07 -7.45
C HIS A 70 -12.35 -5.04 -6.99
N ARG A 71 -13.21 -5.53 -7.86
CA ARG A 71 -14.64 -5.59 -7.55
C ARG A 71 -14.84 -6.35 -6.25
N GLY A 72 -15.69 -5.81 -5.39
CA GLY A 72 -15.93 -6.42 -4.09
C GLY A 72 -15.14 -5.81 -2.95
N ILE A 73 -14.14 -4.99 -3.26
CA ILE A 73 -13.40 -4.24 -2.24
C ILE A 73 -14.27 -3.06 -1.81
N GLU A 74 -14.47 -2.94 -0.51
CA GLU A 74 -15.27 -1.86 0.05
C GLU A 74 -14.41 -0.92 0.88
N LYS A 75 -15.00 0.18 1.29
CA LYS A 75 -14.29 1.19 2.08
C LYS A 75 -13.69 0.59 3.35
N ASP A 76 -14.40 -0.31 4.00
CA ASP A 76 -13.89 -0.95 5.21
C ASP A 76 -12.61 -1.75 4.93
N ASP A 77 -12.56 -2.38 3.76
CA ASP A 77 -11.35 -3.11 3.36
C ASP A 77 -10.18 -2.17 3.15
N ILE A 78 -10.45 -1.01 2.57
CA ILE A 78 -9.41 0.01 2.35
C ILE A 78 -8.91 0.52 3.70
N GLU A 79 -9.82 0.79 4.64
CA GLU A 79 -9.44 1.27 5.95
C GLU A 79 -8.62 0.24 6.71
N TYR A 80 -8.99 -1.03 6.60
CA TYR A 80 -8.21 -2.10 7.21
C TYR A 80 -6.81 -2.16 6.60
N THR A 81 -6.73 -2.06 5.28
CA THR A 81 -5.44 -2.10 4.58
C THR A 81 -4.54 -0.95 5.04
N LEU A 82 -5.11 0.25 5.15
CA LEU A 82 -4.34 1.42 5.59
C LEU A 82 -3.88 1.26 7.04
N ASP A 83 -4.73 0.70 7.88
CA ASP A 83 -4.40 0.46 9.27
C ASP A 83 -3.22 -0.52 9.37
N VAL A 84 -3.28 -1.59 8.60
CA VAL A 84 -2.20 -2.58 8.56
C VAL A 84 -0.92 -1.95 8.03
N ALA A 85 -1.02 -1.17 6.96
CA ALA A 85 0.15 -0.52 6.37
C ALA A 85 0.83 0.40 7.39
N GLU A 86 0.04 1.16 8.13
CA GLU A 86 0.58 2.04 9.15
C GLU A 86 1.28 1.27 10.26
N LYS A 87 0.66 0.17 10.71
CA LYS A 87 1.26 -0.66 11.74
C LYS A 87 2.56 -1.29 11.29
N VAL A 88 2.60 -1.79 10.06
CA VAL A 88 3.81 -2.38 9.51
C VAL A 88 4.91 -1.34 9.39
N ALA A 89 4.57 -0.15 8.89
CA ALA A 89 5.54 0.92 8.73
C ALA A 89 6.10 1.35 10.09
N ASN A 90 5.22 1.49 11.10
CA ASN A 90 5.66 1.88 12.44
C ASN A 90 6.61 0.84 13.02
N ARG A 91 6.30 -0.43 12.84
CA ARG A 91 7.12 -1.50 13.37
C ARG A 91 8.51 -1.51 12.71
N ILE A 92 8.54 -1.30 11.40
CA ILE A 92 9.80 -1.24 10.68
C ILE A 92 10.65 -0.09 11.21
N ARG A 93 10.03 1.08 11.42
CA ARG A 93 10.77 2.25 11.91
C ARG A 93 11.30 2.02 13.32
N GLU A 94 10.56 1.28 14.13
CA GLU A 94 11.00 0.96 15.49
C GLU A 94 12.19 0.02 15.50
N GLU A 95 12.28 -0.86 14.49
CA GLU A 95 13.36 -1.82 14.38
C GLU A 95 14.63 -1.23 13.78
N HIS A 96 14.52 -0.08 13.18
CA HIS A 96 15.64 0.61 12.55
C HIS A 96 15.90 1.92 13.25
#